data_996e80bca55b88ad687d0e21bc83228d
#
_entry.id   996e80bca55b88ad687d0e21bc83228d
#
_cell.length_a   1.000
_cell.length_b   1.000
_cell.length_c   1.000
_cell.angle_alpha   90.00
_cell.angle_beta   90.00
_cell.angle_gamma   90.00
#
_symmetry.space_group_name_H-M   'P 1'
#
loop_
_entity.id
_entity.type
_entity.pdbx_description
1 polymer ?
#
loop_
_entity_poly.entity_id
_entity_poly.type
_entity_poly.pdbx_seq_one_letter_code
_entity_poly.pdbx_strand_id
1 'polypeptide(L)'
;MTPSTGSPTPSTGSSRPGVPTGLTVHRAGDRFRTATRWLDSRHSFSAGAHYDPANTHFGLLLLHNEDVVVPGRGYDEHPHRDTEIVTWVLDGELEHRDSGSGELRRVPAGGVQWLGAGRGVRHSEHATPSGDGVRFVQMWVVPDEPGGDPGHAVRDVAGPLAAGEPVVLASGLARHADSTVLPLRQSMAALTVVRLGPGAVTGLPAAPFVHAFVARGSATPEVPERPGPDVPELGAGDAARIVDDGGRRLTAGRDGAEILVWEMHSGLGAGP
;
A
#
# COMPACT_ATOMS: atom_id res chain seq x y z
N MET A 1 -57.45 -1.70 17.79
CA MET A 1 -56.16 -1.22 18.34
C MET A 1 -55.06 -2.01 17.65
N THR A 2 -54.45 -1.43 16.65
CA THR A 2 -53.33 -2.00 15.88
C THR A 2 -52.03 -1.40 16.39
N PRO A 3 -50.96 -2.17 16.67
CA PRO A 3 -49.69 -1.59 17.07
C PRO A 3 -48.92 -1.05 15.85
N SER A 4 -48.47 0.17 15.99
CA SER A 4 -47.58 0.90 15.07
C SER A 4 -46.17 0.25 15.09
N THR A 5 -45.72 -0.20 13.92
CA THR A 5 -44.34 -0.65 13.70
C THR A 5 -43.47 0.59 13.40
N GLY A 6 -42.69 1.04 14.39
CA GLY A 6 -41.67 2.03 14.17
C GLY A 6 -40.46 1.43 13.42
N SER A 7 -40.14 2.01 12.26
CA SER A 7 -38.91 1.71 11.51
C SER A 7 -37.71 2.25 12.29
N PRO A 8 -36.59 1.53 12.35
CA PRO A 8 -35.38 2.04 12.94
C PRO A 8 -34.77 3.14 12.04
N THR A 9 -34.52 4.31 12.62
CA THR A 9 -33.71 5.39 12.04
C THR A 9 -32.27 4.91 11.84
N PRO A 10 -31.61 5.24 10.71
CA PRO A 10 -30.21 4.91 10.52
C PRO A 10 -29.36 5.70 11.52
N SER A 11 -28.47 5.01 12.23
CA SER A 11 -27.51 5.61 13.15
C SER A 11 -26.57 6.55 12.39
N THR A 12 -26.57 7.81 12.77
CA THR A 12 -25.60 8.81 12.34
C THR A 12 -24.21 8.35 12.74
N GLY A 13 -23.33 8.12 11.73
CA GLY A 13 -21.97 7.70 11.90
C GLY A 13 -21.20 8.63 12.85
N SER A 14 -20.59 8.06 13.87
CA SER A 14 -19.69 8.72 14.80
C SER A 14 -18.45 9.19 14.02
N SER A 15 -18.33 10.50 13.79
CA SER A 15 -17.11 11.12 13.26
C SER A 15 -15.96 10.90 14.24
N ARG A 16 -14.88 10.26 13.76
CA ARG A 16 -13.67 10.06 14.55
C ARG A 16 -12.98 11.42 14.80
N PRO A 17 -12.59 11.75 16.04
CA PRO A 17 -11.94 13.03 16.32
C PRO A 17 -10.59 13.15 15.62
N GLY A 18 -10.38 14.20 14.81
CA GLY A 18 -9.07 14.65 14.36
C GLY A 18 -8.63 14.25 12.94
N VAL A 19 -9.36 13.39 12.21
CA VAL A 19 -9.05 13.09 10.80
C VAL A 19 -10.13 13.69 9.92
N PRO A 20 -9.79 14.63 9.00
CA PRO A 20 -10.79 15.20 8.11
C PRO A 20 -11.37 14.12 7.17
N THR A 21 -12.70 14.05 7.06
CA THR A 21 -13.38 13.20 6.10
C THR A 21 -13.17 13.71 4.68
N GLY A 22 -13.19 12.80 3.71
CA GLY A 22 -13.03 13.14 2.31
C GLY A 22 -11.67 12.76 1.72
N LEU A 23 -11.36 13.31 0.57
CA LEU A 23 -10.15 13.04 -0.20
C LEU A 23 -9.10 14.12 0.04
N THR A 24 -7.88 13.70 0.40
CA THR A 24 -6.69 14.55 0.48
C THR A 24 -5.62 14.04 -0.47
N VAL A 25 -5.01 14.93 -1.25
CA VAL A 25 -3.90 14.63 -2.17
C VAL A 25 -2.57 14.89 -1.47
N HIS A 26 -1.69 13.90 -1.53
CA HIS A 26 -0.30 13.98 -1.08
C HIS A 26 0.61 13.91 -2.29
N ARG A 27 1.35 14.99 -2.55
CA ARG A 27 2.19 15.11 -3.74
C ARG A 27 3.53 14.38 -3.58
N ALA A 28 4.03 13.82 -4.67
CA ALA A 28 5.33 13.17 -4.71
C ALA A 28 6.47 14.09 -4.25
N GLY A 29 6.38 15.39 -4.60
CA GLY A 29 7.36 16.41 -4.23
C GLY A 29 7.37 16.77 -2.74
N ASP A 30 6.27 16.51 -2.02
CA ASP A 30 6.14 16.81 -0.58
C ASP A 30 6.59 15.65 0.31
N ARG A 31 6.87 14.49 -0.28
CA ARG A 31 7.36 13.32 0.46
C ARG A 31 8.77 13.57 1.00
N PHE A 32 9.04 13.11 2.21
CA PHE A 32 10.40 13.12 2.73
C PHE A 32 11.35 12.35 1.81
N ARG A 33 12.60 12.77 1.74
CA ARG A 33 13.60 12.13 0.88
C ARG A 33 14.86 11.81 1.64
N THR A 34 15.31 10.56 1.53
CA THR A 34 16.64 10.12 1.92
C THR A 34 17.42 9.80 0.64
N ALA A 35 18.52 10.53 0.40
CA ALA A 35 19.38 10.29 -0.75
C ALA A 35 20.80 9.99 -0.28
N THR A 36 21.35 8.87 -0.72
CA THR A 36 22.73 8.42 -0.46
C THR A 36 23.43 8.10 -1.79
N ARG A 37 24.62 7.51 -1.75
CA ARG A 37 25.32 7.05 -2.96
C ARG A 37 24.64 5.84 -3.62
N TRP A 38 23.81 5.09 -2.89
CA TRP A 38 23.23 3.84 -3.34
C TRP A 38 21.71 3.78 -3.25
N LEU A 39 21.08 4.76 -2.56
CA LEU A 39 19.64 4.80 -2.29
C LEU A 39 19.08 6.18 -2.59
N ASP A 40 17.96 6.24 -3.32
CA ASP A 40 17.03 7.37 -3.33
C ASP A 40 15.68 6.86 -2.83
N SER A 41 15.32 7.20 -1.59
CA SER A 41 14.09 6.78 -0.93
C SER A 41 13.14 7.95 -0.73
N ARG A 42 11.87 7.77 -1.09
CA ARG A 42 10.77 8.71 -0.87
C ARG A 42 9.81 8.14 0.16
N HIS A 43 9.65 8.86 1.27
CA HIS A 43 8.85 8.42 2.42
C HIS A 43 7.51 9.13 2.44
N SER A 44 6.39 8.38 2.44
CA SER A 44 5.04 8.95 2.54
C SER A 44 4.66 9.27 3.99
N PHE A 45 5.39 8.71 4.97
CA PHE A 45 5.20 8.92 6.41
C PHE A 45 6.54 9.22 7.08
N SER A 46 6.47 9.59 8.35
CA SER A 46 7.64 9.71 9.22
C SER A 46 8.41 8.40 9.26
N ALA A 47 9.71 8.44 8.91
CA ALA A 47 10.57 7.27 8.91
C ALA A 47 12.04 7.67 9.08
N GLY A 48 12.82 6.88 9.80
CA GLY A 48 14.26 7.13 10.02
C GLY A 48 14.52 8.48 10.66
N ALA A 49 15.24 9.36 9.94
CA ALA A 49 15.57 10.71 10.39
C ALA A 49 14.47 11.75 10.16
N HIS A 50 13.39 11.37 9.45
CA HIS A 50 12.30 12.28 9.11
C HIS A 50 11.15 12.11 10.10
N TYR A 51 10.70 13.21 10.72
CA TYR A 51 9.61 13.16 11.69
C TYR A 51 8.66 14.34 11.54
N ASP A 52 7.38 14.00 11.34
CA ASP A 52 6.24 14.88 11.41
C ASP A 52 5.17 14.19 12.26
N PRO A 53 4.82 14.71 13.45
CA PRO A 53 3.85 14.09 14.34
C PRO A 53 2.44 14.00 13.74
N ALA A 54 2.13 14.81 12.72
CA ALA A 54 0.85 14.78 12.01
C ALA A 54 0.82 13.76 10.86
N ASN A 55 1.99 13.13 10.52
CA ASN A 55 2.10 12.22 9.39
C ASN A 55 2.95 10.98 9.73
N THR A 56 2.57 10.28 10.80
CA THR A 56 3.26 9.06 11.26
C THR A 56 2.69 7.78 10.65
N HIS A 57 1.43 7.79 10.23
CA HIS A 57 0.71 6.65 9.66
C HIS A 57 -0.58 7.11 8.97
N PHE A 58 -1.25 6.17 8.28
CA PHE A 58 -2.61 6.39 7.77
C PHE A 58 -3.41 5.09 7.87
N GLY A 59 -4.52 5.10 8.62
CA GLY A 59 -5.24 3.87 8.97
C GLY A 59 -4.32 2.88 9.68
N LEU A 60 -4.10 1.71 9.08
CA LEU A 60 -3.19 0.66 9.57
C LEU A 60 -1.80 0.69 8.90
N LEU A 61 -1.60 1.58 7.92
CA LEU A 61 -0.38 1.68 7.14
C LEU A 61 0.65 2.56 7.87
N LEU A 62 1.74 1.95 8.33
CA LEU A 62 2.81 2.58 9.12
C LEU A 62 3.92 3.17 8.26
N LEU A 63 4.23 2.50 7.16
CA LEU A 63 5.30 2.89 6.26
C LEU A 63 4.86 2.67 4.82
N HIS A 64 5.21 3.61 3.97
CA HIS A 64 5.03 3.53 2.53
C HIS A 64 6.19 4.30 1.88
N ASN A 65 7.20 3.56 1.48
CA ASN A 65 8.40 4.10 0.84
C ASN A 65 8.47 3.64 -0.61
N GLU A 66 8.98 4.50 -1.44
CA GLU A 66 9.41 4.18 -2.80
C GLU A 66 10.92 4.33 -2.86
N ASP A 67 11.59 3.24 -3.15
CA ASP A 67 13.05 3.13 -3.09
C ASP A 67 13.62 2.82 -4.47
N VAL A 68 14.67 3.56 -4.84
CA VAL A 68 15.53 3.26 -5.99
C VAL A 68 16.92 2.92 -5.46
N VAL A 69 17.35 1.70 -5.72
CA VAL A 69 18.61 1.13 -5.22
C VAL A 69 19.53 0.79 -6.38
N VAL A 70 20.78 1.24 -6.32
CA VAL A 70 21.77 0.97 -7.39
C VAL A 70 22.21 -0.50 -7.40
N PRO A 71 22.70 -1.04 -8.52
CA PRO A 71 23.09 -2.45 -8.65
C PRO A 71 24.05 -2.91 -7.55
N GLY A 72 23.82 -4.11 -7.00
CA GLY A 72 24.65 -4.76 -5.99
C GLY A 72 24.70 -4.06 -4.63
N ARG A 73 23.77 -3.12 -4.37
CA ARG A 73 23.62 -2.41 -3.11
C ARG A 73 22.25 -2.65 -2.53
N GLY A 74 22.05 -2.28 -1.27
CA GLY A 74 20.79 -2.44 -0.59
C GLY A 74 20.90 -2.30 0.91
N TYR A 75 19.90 -2.82 1.58
CA TYR A 75 19.82 -2.85 3.03
C TYR A 75 20.52 -4.10 3.55
N ASP A 76 21.63 -3.90 4.28
CA ASP A 76 22.33 -4.97 4.98
C ASP A 76 21.43 -5.61 6.06
N GLU A 77 21.89 -6.73 6.62
CA GLU A 77 21.08 -7.49 7.58
C GLU A 77 20.65 -6.63 8.79
N HIS A 78 19.33 -6.50 8.96
CA HIS A 78 18.69 -5.74 10.02
C HIS A 78 17.46 -6.48 10.59
N PRO A 79 17.04 -6.19 11.84
CA PRO A 79 15.97 -6.90 12.49
C PRO A 79 14.60 -6.21 12.25
N HIS A 80 13.54 -7.05 12.19
CA HIS A 80 12.14 -6.64 12.32
C HIS A 80 11.42 -7.51 13.34
N ARG A 81 10.36 -6.96 13.92
CA ARG A 81 9.48 -7.63 14.86
C ARG A 81 8.08 -7.02 14.79
N ASP A 82 7.06 -7.87 14.97
CA ASP A 82 5.66 -7.47 15.09
C ASP A 82 5.20 -6.53 13.98
N THR A 83 5.67 -6.77 12.76
CA THR A 83 5.27 -6.03 11.55
C THR A 83 5.10 -6.99 10.37
N GLU A 84 4.27 -6.61 9.44
CA GLU A 84 4.14 -7.24 8.14
C GLU A 84 4.60 -6.28 7.05
N ILE A 85 5.53 -6.74 6.24
CA ILE A 85 6.19 -5.95 5.20
C ILE A 85 5.76 -6.52 3.85
N VAL A 86 5.13 -5.68 3.02
CA VAL A 86 4.79 -6.01 1.65
C VAL A 86 5.64 -5.15 0.72
N THR A 87 6.36 -5.79 -0.19
CA THR A 87 7.20 -5.11 -1.18
C THR A 87 6.69 -5.41 -2.58
N TRP A 88 6.39 -4.37 -3.34
CA TRP A 88 6.02 -4.43 -4.75
C TRP A 88 7.18 -3.94 -5.62
N VAL A 89 7.71 -4.80 -6.48
CA VAL A 89 8.84 -4.46 -7.35
C VAL A 89 8.34 -3.85 -8.65
N LEU A 90 8.73 -2.61 -8.89
CA LEU A 90 8.39 -1.86 -10.10
C LEU A 90 9.36 -2.18 -11.24
N ASP A 91 10.67 -2.01 -11.01
CA ASP A 91 11.72 -2.18 -12.01
C ASP A 91 12.87 -2.98 -11.43
N GLY A 92 13.57 -3.76 -12.27
CA GLY A 92 14.71 -4.56 -11.86
C GLY A 92 14.34 -5.80 -11.07
N GLU A 93 15.23 -6.23 -10.19
CA GLU A 93 15.05 -7.44 -9.38
C GLU A 93 15.66 -7.23 -7.98
N LEU A 94 14.86 -7.55 -6.95
CA LEU A 94 15.24 -7.48 -5.54
C LEU A 94 15.68 -8.85 -5.06
N GLU A 95 16.85 -8.94 -4.44
CA GLU A 95 17.33 -10.11 -3.71
C GLU A 95 16.98 -9.96 -2.22
N HIS A 96 16.31 -10.96 -1.67
CA HIS A 96 15.95 -11.05 -0.26
C HIS A 96 16.56 -12.28 0.38
N ARG A 97 17.11 -12.12 1.58
CA ARG A 97 17.58 -13.22 2.43
C ARG A 97 17.13 -12.96 3.86
N ASP A 98 16.56 -13.96 4.52
CA ASP A 98 16.11 -13.88 5.91
C ASP A 98 16.73 -14.97 6.80
N SER A 99 16.73 -14.72 8.11
CA SER A 99 17.27 -15.64 9.12
C SER A 99 16.37 -16.86 9.38
N GLY A 100 15.14 -16.86 8.87
CA GLY A 100 14.20 -17.97 9.01
C GLY A 100 14.56 -19.14 8.09
N SER A 101 14.68 -18.85 6.79
CA SER A 101 15.03 -19.86 5.77
C SER A 101 16.52 -19.87 5.43
N GLY A 102 17.21 -18.73 5.53
CA GLY A 102 18.57 -18.52 5.03
C GLY A 102 18.69 -18.54 3.49
N GLU A 103 17.60 -18.80 2.80
CA GLU A 103 17.56 -18.88 1.34
C GLU A 103 17.59 -17.49 0.69
N LEU A 104 18.32 -17.40 -0.43
CA LEU A 104 18.23 -16.25 -1.30
C LEU A 104 16.99 -16.38 -2.18
N ARG A 105 16.11 -15.39 -2.09
CA ARG A 105 14.92 -15.30 -2.94
C ARG A 105 15.00 -14.06 -3.81
N ARG A 106 14.49 -14.15 -5.04
CA ARG A 106 14.48 -13.07 -6.00
C ARG A 106 13.05 -12.65 -6.30
N VAL A 107 12.85 -11.34 -6.35
CA VAL A 107 11.56 -10.72 -6.65
C VAL A 107 11.75 -9.86 -7.89
N PRO A 108 11.30 -10.32 -9.07
CA PRO A 108 11.42 -9.56 -10.31
C PRO A 108 10.40 -8.42 -10.38
N ALA A 109 10.56 -7.53 -11.36
CA ALA A 109 9.54 -6.52 -11.68
C ALA A 109 8.17 -7.19 -11.96
N GLY A 110 7.11 -6.68 -11.33
CA GLY A 110 5.77 -7.30 -11.31
C GLY A 110 5.65 -8.43 -10.30
N GLY A 111 6.66 -8.63 -9.46
CA GLY A 111 6.64 -9.53 -8.32
C GLY A 111 6.27 -8.80 -7.02
N VAL A 112 5.65 -9.55 -6.11
CA VAL A 112 5.34 -9.12 -4.76
C VAL A 112 5.93 -10.08 -3.75
N GLN A 113 6.50 -9.54 -2.67
CA GLN A 113 6.89 -10.32 -1.49
C GLN A 113 6.12 -9.88 -0.27
N TRP A 114 5.94 -10.81 0.65
CA TRP A 114 5.45 -10.60 2.00
C TRP A 114 6.45 -11.19 2.99
N LEU A 115 6.77 -10.40 4.03
CA LEU A 115 7.55 -10.81 5.19
C LEU A 115 6.75 -10.51 6.45
N GLY A 116 6.25 -11.55 7.11
CA GLY A 116 5.68 -11.45 8.45
C GLY A 116 6.79 -11.62 9.49
N ALA A 117 7.16 -10.55 10.19
CA ALA A 117 8.28 -10.57 11.12
C ALA A 117 8.00 -11.36 12.41
N GLY A 118 6.72 -11.45 12.82
CA GLY A 118 6.31 -12.20 14.01
C GLY A 118 7.15 -11.86 15.24
N ARG A 119 7.58 -12.88 15.98
CA ARG A 119 8.43 -12.71 17.18
C ARG A 119 9.85 -12.19 16.92
N GLY A 120 10.21 -12.03 15.66
CA GLY A 120 11.49 -11.47 15.23
C GLY A 120 12.13 -12.22 14.08
N VAL A 121 12.62 -11.48 13.10
CA VAL A 121 13.39 -11.95 11.94
C VAL A 121 14.49 -10.95 11.63
N ARG A 122 15.61 -11.42 11.11
CA ARG A 122 16.63 -10.57 10.50
C ARG A 122 16.63 -10.83 9.01
N HIS A 123 16.70 -9.79 8.21
CA HIS A 123 16.76 -9.91 6.76
C HIS A 123 17.65 -8.85 6.11
N SER A 124 18.00 -9.09 4.85
CA SER A 124 18.68 -8.16 3.97
C SER A 124 17.96 -8.08 2.63
N GLU A 125 18.02 -6.91 1.99
CA GLU A 125 17.38 -6.64 0.71
C GLU A 125 18.34 -5.86 -0.19
N HIS A 126 18.74 -6.46 -1.33
CA HIS A 126 19.71 -5.86 -2.25
C HIS A 126 19.18 -5.87 -3.68
N ALA A 127 19.57 -4.86 -4.47
CA ALA A 127 19.44 -4.94 -5.93
C ALA A 127 20.39 -6.01 -6.45
N THR A 128 19.97 -6.80 -7.43
CA THR A 128 20.91 -7.72 -8.10
C THR A 128 22.12 -6.94 -8.66
N PRO A 129 23.32 -7.54 -8.69
CA PRO A 129 24.50 -6.85 -9.22
C PRO A 129 24.42 -6.51 -10.71
N SER A 130 23.57 -7.23 -11.45
CA SER A 130 23.35 -7.03 -12.88
C SER A 130 22.15 -6.11 -13.15
N GLY A 131 22.20 -5.33 -14.23
CA GLY A 131 21.12 -4.42 -14.64
C GLY A 131 21.27 -3.00 -14.07
N ASP A 132 20.17 -2.27 -14.05
CA ASP A 132 20.13 -0.84 -13.68
C ASP A 132 19.75 -0.60 -12.20
N GLY A 133 19.75 -1.65 -11.38
CA GLY A 133 19.31 -1.62 -10.00
C GLY A 133 17.86 -2.08 -9.84
N VAL A 134 17.24 -1.71 -8.73
CA VAL A 134 15.85 -2.06 -8.43
C VAL A 134 15.06 -0.83 -7.98
N ARG A 135 13.82 -0.72 -8.42
CA ARG A 135 12.83 0.23 -7.92
C ARG A 135 11.65 -0.54 -7.35
N PHE A 136 11.30 -0.26 -6.11
CA PHE A 136 10.20 -0.94 -5.42
C PHE A 136 9.43 -0.01 -4.49
N VAL A 137 8.23 -0.42 -4.14
CA VAL A 137 7.43 0.21 -3.08
C VAL A 137 7.36 -0.75 -1.91
N GLN A 138 7.83 -0.32 -0.74
CA GLN A 138 7.76 -1.08 0.49
C GLN A 138 6.73 -0.48 1.44
N MET A 139 5.86 -1.33 1.97
CA MET A 139 4.70 -0.95 2.78
C MET A 139 4.62 -1.82 4.03
N TRP A 140 4.37 -1.20 5.19
CA TRP A 140 4.30 -1.91 6.47
C TRP A 140 2.95 -1.71 7.13
N VAL A 141 2.40 -2.82 7.63
CA VAL A 141 1.22 -2.84 8.49
C VAL A 141 1.51 -3.63 9.76
N VAL A 142 0.73 -3.40 10.83
CA VAL A 142 0.82 -4.21 12.04
C VAL A 142 -0.06 -5.45 11.90
N PRO A 143 0.36 -6.64 12.37
CA PRO A 143 -0.53 -7.79 12.49
C PRO A 143 -1.58 -7.55 13.60
N ASP A 144 -2.68 -8.30 13.58
CA ASP A 144 -3.70 -8.24 14.65
C ASP A 144 -3.14 -8.62 16.01
N GLU A 145 -2.25 -9.62 16.01
CA GLU A 145 -1.61 -10.12 17.22
C GLU A 145 -0.09 -10.06 17.09
N PRO A 146 0.63 -9.54 18.13
CA PRO A 146 2.08 -9.56 18.16
C PRO A 146 2.61 -10.99 18.36
N GLY A 147 3.87 -11.21 18.02
CA GLY A 147 4.50 -12.53 18.13
C GLY A 147 4.18 -13.42 16.94
N GLY A 148 4.04 -14.70 17.17
CA GLY A 148 3.86 -15.69 16.10
C GLY A 148 5.17 -16.01 15.36
N ASP A 149 5.12 -17.00 14.47
CA ASP A 149 6.28 -17.43 13.71
C ASP A 149 6.56 -16.48 12.54
N PRO A 150 7.82 -16.11 12.29
CA PRO A 150 8.19 -15.40 11.07
C PRO A 150 7.81 -16.21 9.82
N GLY A 151 7.49 -15.50 8.74
CA GLY A 151 7.17 -16.12 7.46
C GLY A 151 7.55 -15.22 6.29
N HIS A 152 7.86 -15.83 5.15
CA HIS A 152 8.20 -15.12 3.94
C HIS A 152 7.60 -15.82 2.71
N ALA A 153 7.05 -15.06 1.78
CA ALA A 153 6.54 -15.57 0.52
C ALA A 153 6.75 -14.58 -0.62
N VAL A 154 7.00 -15.11 -1.81
CA VAL A 154 7.16 -14.34 -3.07
C VAL A 154 6.19 -14.88 -4.10
N ARG A 155 5.57 -14.00 -4.88
CA ARG A 155 4.71 -14.35 -6.02
C ARG A 155 4.98 -13.40 -7.19
N ASP A 156 4.94 -13.95 -8.38
CA ASP A 156 4.90 -13.19 -9.64
C ASP A 156 3.45 -13.04 -10.08
N VAL A 157 3.03 -11.80 -10.35
CA VAL A 157 1.67 -11.47 -10.79
C VAL A 157 1.65 -10.68 -12.10
N ALA A 158 2.76 -10.64 -12.83
CA ALA A 158 2.85 -9.95 -14.11
C ALA A 158 1.81 -10.46 -15.13
N GLY A 159 1.55 -11.78 -15.14
CA GLY A 159 0.55 -12.39 -16.01
C GLY A 159 -0.90 -11.90 -15.71
N PRO A 160 -1.42 -12.06 -14.50
CA PRO A 160 -2.73 -11.54 -14.12
C PRO A 160 -2.90 -10.03 -14.36
N LEU A 161 -1.87 -9.23 -14.05
CA LEU A 161 -1.89 -7.78 -14.30
C LEU A 161 -1.98 -7.41 -15.78
N ALA A 162 -1.40 -8.22 -16.66
CA ALA A 162 -1.47 -8.00 -18.11
C ALA A 162 -2.90 -8.13 -18.66
N ALA A 163 -3.80 -8.81 -17.95
CA ALA A 163 -5.22 -8.92 -18.29
C ALA A 163 -6.01 -7.65 -17.96
N GLY A 164 -5.43 -6.68 -17.23
CA GLY A 164 -6.07 -5.42 -16.86
C GLY A 164 -7.03 -5.52 -15.69
N GLU A 165 -7.10 -6.68 -15.02
CA GLU A 165 -7.93 -6.88 -13.84
C GLU A 165 -7.19 -6.46 -12.55
N PRO A 166 -7.90 -5.93 -11.54
CA PRO A 166 -7.31 -5.70 -10.22
C PRO A 166 -6.83 -7.01 -9.60
N VAL A 167 -5.62 -7.02 -9.04
CA VAL A 167 -5.03 -8.17 -8.34
C VAL A 167 -4.89 -7.87 -6.87
N VAL A 168 -5.55 -8.65 -6.00
CA VAL A 168 -5.38 -8.55 -4.55
C VAL A 168 -4.04 -9.16 -4.17
N LEU A 169 -3.02 -8.31 -4.01
CA LEU A 169 -1.64 -8.72 -3.74
C LEU A 169 -1.48 -9.36 -2.36
N ALA A 170 -2.06 -8.72 -1.34
CA ALA A 170 -1.98 -9.18 0.04
C ALA A 170 -3.25 -8.80 0.81
N SER A 171 -3.82 -9.72 1.58
CA SER A 171 -5.04 -9.46 2.32
C SER A 171 -5.21 -10.39 3.52
N GLY A 172 -5.74 -9.83 4.62
CA GLY A 172 -6.31 -10.58 5.74
C GLY A 172 -7.84 -10.51 5.79
N LEU A 173 -8.48 -9.76 4.86
CA LEU A 173 -9.94 -9.68 4.81
C LEU A 173 -10.55 -11.03 4.44
N ALA A 174 -11.52 -11.50 5.22
CA ALA A 174 -12.17 -12.81 5.03
C ALA A 174 -12.74 -12.99 3.60
N ARG A 175 -13.27 -11.93 2.98
CA ARG A 175 -13.79 -11.99 1.61
C ARG A 175 -12.73 -12.25 0.53
N HIS A 176 -11.46 -12.11 0.85
CA HIS A 176 -10.35 -12.35 -0.07
C HIS A 176 -9.62 -13.67 0.18
N ALA A 177 -10.12 -14.53 1.09
CA ALA A 177 -9.42 -15.76 1.50
C ALA A 177 -9.02 -16.66 0.31
N ASP A 178 -9.88 -16.74 -0.72
CA ASP A 178 -9.64 -17.56 -1.91
C ASP A 178 -9.04 -16.80 -3.11
N SER A 179 -8.88 -15.46 -3.02
CA SER A 179 -8.45 -14.62 -4.14
C SER A 179 -7.16 -13.84 -3.89
N THR A 180 -6.72 -13.74 -2.64
CA THR A 180 -5.46 -13.05 -2.31
C THR A 180 -4.25 -13.84 -2.78
N VAL A 181 -3.28 -13.14 -3.34
CA VAL A 181 -2.01 -13.73 -3.78
C VAL A 181 -1.14 -14.11 -2.58
N LEU A 182 -1.10 -13.25 -1.55
CA LEU A 182 -0.37 -13.42 -0.30
C LEU A 182 -1.28 -13.18 0.91
N PRO A 183 -1.14 -13.94 2.02
CA PRO A 183 -1.88 -13.69 3.23
C PRO A 183 -1.34 -12.45 3.96
N LEU A 184 -2.21 -11.76 4.69
CA LEU A 184 -1.85 -10.84 5.78
C LEU A 184 -2.42 -11.38 7.10
N ARG A 185 -1.69 -11.17 8.18
CA ARG A 185 -2.16 -11.42 9.55
C ARG A 185 -2.89 -10.21 10.15
N GLN A 186 -3.08 -9.17 9.33
CA GLN A 186 -3.92 -8.02 9.62
C GLN A 186 -5.28 -8.23 8.96
N SER A 187 -6.29 -8.66 9.74
CA SER A 187 -7.63 -9.05 9.25
C SER A 187 -8.48 -7.90 8.72
N MET A 188 -8.05 -6.65 8.92
CA MET A 188 -8.80 -5.44 8.54
C MET A 188 -8.15 -4.68 7.39
N ALA A 189 -7.18 -5.28 6.66
CA ALA A 189 -6.46 -4.62 5.58
C ALA A 189 -6.31 -5.50 4.34
N ALA A 190 -6.28 -4.85 3.17
CA ALA A 190 -5.92 -5.45 1.89
C ALA A 190 -5.15 -4.46 1.02
N LEU A 191 -4.20 -4.99 0.26
CA LEU A 191 -3.48 -4.29 -0.80
C LEU A 191 -3.88 -4.86 -2.15
N THR A 192 -4.34 -3.99 -3.05
CA THR A 192 -4.65 -4.33 -4.45
C THR A 192 -3.75 -3.53 -5.37
N VAL A 193 -3.28 -4.14 -6.46
CA VAL A 193 -2.66 -3.43 -7.59
C VAL A 193 -3.59 -3.48 -8.79
N VAL A 194 -3.65 -2.38 -9.53
CA VAL A 194 -4.37 -2.30 -10.80
C VAL A 194 -3.50 -1.62 -11.85
N ARG A 195 -3.48 -2.17 -13.07
CA ARG A 195 -2.82 -1.56 -14.22
C ARG A 195 -3.87 -1.20 -15.26
N LEU A 196 -4.01 0.08 -15.51
CA LEU A 196 -5.04 0.66 -16.37
C LEU A 196 -4.43 1.17 -17.68
N GLY A 197 -5.05 0.84 -18.79
CA GLY A 197 -4.78 1.51 -20.06
C GLY A 197 -5.26 2.98 -20.05
N PRO A 198 -4.89 3.76 -21.08
CA PRO A 198 -5.30 5.16 -21.22
C PRO A 198 -6.82 5.35 -21.09
N GLY A 199 -7.25 6.25 -20.22
CA GLY A 199 -8.66 6.59 -19.99
C GLY A 199 -9.49 5.49 -19.32
N ALA A 200 -8.92 4.34 -18.99
CA ALA A 200 -9.63 3.28 -18.28
C ALA A 200 -9.95 3.70 -16.83
N VAL A 201 -11.01 3.13 -16.28
CA VAL A 201 -11.56 3.52 -14.98
C VAL A 201 -11.56 2.33 -14.04
N THR A 202 -11.16 2.57 -12.78
CA THR A 202 -11.29 1.60 -11.69
C THR A 202 -12.09 2.18 -10.54
N GLY A 203 -12.83 1.31 -9.81
CA GLY A 203 -13.45 1.68 -8.54
C GLY A 203 -12.46 1.54 -7.38
N LEU A 204 -12.51 2.46 -6.44
CA LEU A 204 -11.84 2.33 -5.16
C LEU A 204 -12.78 1.64 -4.15
N PRO A 205 -12.23 0.87 -3.19
CA PRO A 205 -13.05 0.21 -2.19
C PRO A 205 -13.79 1.22 -1.31
N ALA A 206 -14.98 0.83 -0.85
CA ALA A 206 -15.73 1.58 0.16
C ALA A 206 -15.25 1.15 1.55
N ALA A 207 -14.23 1.82 2.05
CA ALA A 207 -13.63 1.54 3.36
C ALA A 207 -13.38 2.83 4.13
N PRO A 208 -13.30 2.78 5.48
CA PRO A 208 -13.01 3.94 6.30
C PRO A 208 -11.69 4.63 5.95
N PHE A 209 -10.68 3.87 5.53
CA PHE A 209 -9.40 4.40 5.06
C PHE A 209 -9.01 3.76 3.74
N VAL A 210 -8.79 4.58 2.73
CA VAL A 210 -8.25 4.14 1.43
C VAL A 210 -7.02 4.97 1.09
N HIS A 211 -5.90 4.30 0.81
CA HIS A 211 -4.68 4.93 0.32
C HIS A 211 -4.40 4.46 -1.10
N ALA A 212 -4.64 5.32 -2.08
CA ALA A 212 -4.39 5.04 -3.49
C ALA A 212 -3.12 5.77 -3.94
N PHE A 213 -2.08 5.01 -4.25
CA PHE A 213 -0.77 5.50 -4.67
C PHE A 213 -0.56 5.23 -6.15
N VAL A 214 -0.24 6.27 -6.92
CA VAL A 214 0.10 6.14 -8.34
C VAL A 214 1.57 5.76 -8.47
N ALA A 215 1.86 4.52 -8.77
CA ALA A 215 3.22 4.01 -8.94
C ALA A 215 3.81 4.35 -10.32
N ARG A 216 2.94 4.41 -11.36
CA ARG A 216 3.31 4.77 -12.75
C ARG A 216 2.18 5.50 -13.42
N GLY A 217 2.51 6.37 -14.38
CA GLY A 217 1.53 7.12 -15.17
C GLY A 217 0.81 8.18 -14.36
N SER A 218 -0.48 8.36 -14.62
CA SER A 218 -1.30 9.33 -13.89
C SER A 218 -2.75 8.87 -13.77
N ALA A 219 -3.48 9.39 -12.78
CA ALA A 219 -4.89 9.11 -12.58
C ALA A 219 -5.61 10.30 -11.95
N THR A 220 -6.88 10.49 -12.32
CA THR A 220 -7.72 11.55 -11.78
C THR A 220 -8.81 10.92 -10.90
N PRO A 221 -8.89 11.28 -9.61
CA PRO A 221 -9.98 10.83 -8.75
C PRO A 221 -11.29 11.54 -9.11
N GLU A 222 -12.40 10.80 -9.06
CA GLU A 222 -13.72 11.38 -9.13
C GLU A 222 -14.03 12.16 -7.85
N VAL A 223 -14.41 13.43 -8.01
CA VAL A 223 -14.83 14.30 -6.90
C VAL A 223 -16.25 14.78 -7.18
N PRO A 224 -17.28 14.15 -6.58
CA PRO A 224 -18.69 14.43 -6.89
C PRO A 224 -19.11 15.89 -6.72
N GLU A 225 -18.52 16.59 -5.75
CA GLU A 225 -18.88 17.98 -5.43
C GLU A 225 -18.11 19.02 -6.27
N ARG A 226 -17.19 18.58 -7.12
CA ARG A 226 -16.40 19.43 -8.04
C ARG A 226 -16.31 18.80 -9.42
N PRO A 227 -17.43 18.74 -10.17
CA PRO A 227 -17.35 18.34 -11.58
C PRO A 227 -16.66 19.45 -12.36
N GLY A 228 -15.46 19.17 -12.90
CA GLY A 228 -14.78 20.16 -13.74
C GLY A 228 -13.24 19.97 -13.79
N PRO A 229 -12.53 20.87 -14.49
CA PRO A 229 -11.09 20.77 -14.70
C PRO A 229 -10.22 20.99 -13.44
N ASP A 230 -10.83 21.36 -12.30
CA ASP A 230 -10.12 21.63 -11.04
C ASP A 230 -9.89 20.39 -10.16
N VAL A 231 -10.20 19.18 -10.64
CA VAL A 231 -9.85 17.95 -9.93
C VAL A 231 -8.38 17.66 -10.17
N PRO A 232 -7.55 17.58 -9.11
CA PRO A 232 -6.11 17.43 -9.29
C PRO A 232 -5.79 16.03 -9.85
N GLU A 233 -5.18 16.01 -11.04
CA GLU A 233 -4.56 14.78 -11.55
C GLU A 233 -3.42 14.36 -10.61
N LEU A 234 -3.35 13.06 -10.30
CA LEU A 234 -2.27 12.43 -9.55
C LEU A 234 -1.25 11.90 -10.54
N GLY A 235 -0.01 12.33 -10.43
CA GLY A 235 1.12 11.78 -11.17
C GLY A 235 1.82 10.65 -10.42
N ALA A 236 2.83 10.03 -11.04
CA ALA A 236 3.65 9.01 -10.40
C ALA A 236 4.28 9.53 -9.10
N GLY A 237 4.14 8.78 -8.02
CA GLY A 237 4.58 9.12 -6.66
C GLY A 237 3.55 9.91 -5.84
N ASP A 238 2.47 10.40 -6.43
CA ASP A 238 1.37 11.03 -5.71
C ASP A 238 0.46 9.97 -5.07
N ALA A 239 -0.24 10.36 -4.00
CA ALA A 239 -1.24 9.53 -3.36
C ALA A 239 -2.53 10.31 -3.05
N ALA A 240 -3.66 9.63 -3.16
CA ALA A 240 -4.92 10.04 -2.56
C ALA A 240 -5.13 9.28 -1.25
N ARG A 241 -5.35 10.00 -0.15
CA ARG A 241 -5.83 9.45 1.12
C ARG A 241 -7.30 9.82 1.28
N ILE A 242 -8.14 8.81 1.47
CA ILE A 242 -9.59 8.96 1.53
C ILE A 242 -10.07 8.43 2.88
N VAL A 243 -10.85 9.23 3.60
CA VAL A 243 -11.38 8.89 4.92
C VAL A 243 -12.90 8.99 4.88
N ASP A 244 -13.59 7.90 5.23
CA ASP A 244 -15.05 7.77 5.31
C ASP A 244 -15.81 8.27 4.05
N ASP A 245 -15.15 8.19 2.88
CA ASP A 245 -15.63 8.70 1.61
C ASP A 245 -15.20 7.75 0.46
N GLY A 246 -15.24 6.46 0.73
CA GLY A 246 -14.87 5.39 -0.19
C GLY A 246 -15.89 5.18 -1.33
N GLY A 247 -15.59 4.22 -2.22
CA GLY A 247 -16.41 3.94 -3.38
C GLY A 247 -16.20 4.91 -4.55
N ARG A 248 -15.22 5.81 -4.48
CA ARG A 248 -14.83 6.71 -5.56
C ARG A 248 -14.20 5.95 -6.72
N ARG A 249 -14.10 6.63 -7.86
CA ARG A 249 -13.45 6.07 -9.06
C ARG A 249 -12.16 6.83 -9.35
N LEU A 250 -11.22 6.13 -10.00
CA LEU A 250 -10.02 6.73 -10.59
C LEU A 250 -10.05 6.51 -12.10
N THR A 251 -9.80 7.55 -12.86
CA THR A 251 -9.63 7.48 -14.33
C THR A 251 -8.16 7.63 -14.66
N ALA A 252 -7.58 6.66 -15.35
CA ALA A 252 -6.18 6.74 -15.80
C ALA A 252 -5.98 7.84 -16.82
N GLY A 253 -4.83 8.50 -16.77
CA GLY A 253 -4.43 9.52 -17.73
C GLY A 253 -4.09 8.94 -19.11
N ARG A 254 -3.56 9.79 -19.97
CA ARG A 254 -3.27 9.44 -21.38
C ARG A 254 -2.24 8.33 -21.59
N ASP A 255 -1.36 8.11 -20.62
CA ASP A 255 -0.30 7.10 -20.67
C ASP A 255 -0.65 5.87 -19.82
N GLY A 256 -1.90 5.77 -19.32
CA GLY A 256 -2.34 4.76 -18.41
C GLY A 256 -1.88 5.03 -16.97
N ALA A 257 -2.11 4.05 -16.08
CA ALA A 257 -1.68 4.11 -14.68
C ALA A 257 -1.41 2.72 -14.10
N GLU A 258 -0.45 2.64 -13.18
CA GLU A 258 -0.31 1.53 -12.23
C GLU A 258 -0.53 2.09 -10.83
N ILE A 259 -1.52 1.54 -10.12
CA ILE A 259 -2.00 2.08 -8.85
C ILE A 259 -1.99 0.99 -7.78
N LEU A 260 -1.37 1.29 -6.64
CA LEU A 260 -1.42 0.47 -5.43
C LEU A 260 -2.51 1.04 -4.51
N VAL A 261 -3.46 0.21 -4.12
CA VAL A 261 -4.61 0.61 -3.32
C VAL A 261 -4.65 -0.18 -2.02
N TRP A 262 -4.38 0.47 -0.90
CA TRP A 262 -4.67 -0.05 0.42
C TRP A 262 -6.12 0.24 0.79
N GLU A 263 -6.80 -0.79 1.22
CA GLU A 263 -8.11 -0.78 1.85
C GLU A 263 -7.96 -1.17 3.32
N MET A 264 -8.45 -0.32 4.23
CA MET A 264 -8.29 -0.54 5.66
C MET A 264 -9.60 -0.22 6.39
N HIS A 265 -10.08 -1.17 7.19
CA HIS A 265 -11.34 -1.08 7.92
C HIS A 265 -11.16 -0.68 9.38
N SER A 266 -9.92 -0.42 9.80
CA SER A 266 -9.55 0.11 11.12
C SER A 266 -8.40 1.10 11.00
N GLY A 267 -8.07 1.78 12.08
CA GLY A 267 -6.90 2.63 12.22
C GLY A 267 -6.15 2.31 13.51
N LEU A 268 -4.89 2.72 13.60
CA LEU A 268 -4.09 2.56 14.81
C LEU A 268 -4.75 3.28 15.99
N GLY A 269 -4.80 2.60 17.16
CA GLY A 269 -5.41 3.14 18.38
C GLY A 269 -6.95 3.08 18.42
N ALA A 270 -7.61 2.63 17.36
CA ALA A 270 -8.99 2.22 17.46
C ALA A 270 -8.99 0.83 18.11
N GLY A 271 -9.41 0.76 19.36
CA GLY A 271 -9.67 -0.53 20.03
C GLY A 271 -10.73 -1.31 19.26
N PRO A 272 -10.84 -2.64 19.51
CA PRO A 272 -11.86 -3.49 18.92
C PRO A 272 -13.26 -3.02 19.29
#